data_bdf5f9b28c8f2cff41a7cca3d99a603a
#
_entry.id   bdf5f9b28c8f2cff41a7cca3d99a603a
#
_cell.length_a   1.000
_cell.length_b   1.000
_cell.length_c   1.000
_cell.angle_alpha   90.00
_cell.angle_beta   90.00
_cell.angle_gamma   90.00
#
_symmetry.space_group_name_H-M   'P 1'
#
loop_
_entity.id
_entity.type
_entity.pdbx_description
1 polymer ?
#
loop_
_entity_poly.entity_id
_entity_poly.type
_entity_poly.pdbx_seq_one_letter_code
_entity_poly.pdbx_strand_id
1 'polypeptide(L)'
;RPPRSTLFPYTTLFRSACDKNTTYHHLNNPVIRDLFAQHGKTLNFVGVIITNENVYLADKMRSSDWSSKLCEWLGLDGAIVSQEGFGNPDTDLIMNCKKIEGKGVKTVIITDEYAGRDGASQSLADADAAANAVVTGGNANEVIHLPKMDKVIGYPEVADIIAGGFDGSLQADGSIVAELQVITGATNEMGFNPLSAR
;
A
#
# COMPACT_ATOMS: atom_id res chain seq x y z
N ARG A 1 -2.74 28.27 -18.62
CA ARG A 1 -2.71 26.80 -18.39
C ARG A 1 -1.30 26.44 -17.93
N PRO A 2 -1.08 25.83 -16.77
CA PRO A 2 0.23 25.32 -16.43
C PRO A 2 0.62 24.22 -17.43
N PRO A 3 1.88 24.12 -17.80
CA PRO A 3 2.32 23.13 -18.76
C PRO A 3 2.08 21.73 -18.20
N ARG A 4 1.34 20.91 -18.94
CA ARG A 4 1.01 19.52 -18.60
C ARG A 4 2.22 18.60 -18.52
N SER A 5 3.42 19.10 -18.82
CA SER A 5 4.62 18.28 -19.00
C SER A 5 5.49 18.12 -17.75
N THR A 6 5.19 18.81 -16.66
CA THR A 6 6.07 18.84 -15.49
C THR A 6 5.75 17.80 -14.41
N LEU A 7 4.61 17.16 -14.46
CA LEU A 7 4.23 16.17 -13.43
C LEU A 7 4.66 14.73 -13.74
N PHE A 8 4.81 14.38 -15.01
CA PHE A 8 5.13 13.02 -15.41
C PHE A 8 6.58 12.57 -15.19
N PRO A 9 7.62 13.39 -15.43
CA PRO A 9 8.99 12.92 -15.26
C PRO A 9 9.38 12.71 -13.79
N TYR A 10 8.82 13.48 -12.88
CA TYR A 10 9.22 13.43 -11.48
C TYR A 10 8.65 12.26 -10.71
N THR A 11 7.43 11.86 -11.01
CA THR A 11 6.81 10.68 -10.40
C THR A 11 7.43 9.38 -10.87
N THR A 12 7.93 9.34 -12.10
CA THR A 12 8.55 8.14 -12.68
C THR A 12 9.99 7.95 -12.23
N LEU A 13 10.73 9.04 -11.97
CA LEU A 13 12.15 8.97 -11.60
C LEU A 13 12.40 8.67 -10.13
N PHE A 14 11.46 9.00 -9.24
CA PHE A 14 11.64 8.85 -7.79
C PHE A 14 10.87 7.68 -7.16
N ARG A 15 10.12 6.90 -7.95
CA ARG A 15 9.27 5.83 -7.44
C ARG A 15 9.37 4.55 -8.25
N SER A 16 10.58 4.18 -8.62
CA SER A 16 10.81 2.97 -9.43
C SER A 16 10.47 1.67 -8.71
N ALA A 17 10.33 1.70 -7.39
CA ALA A 17 10.06 0.51 -6.59
C ALA A 17 8.59 0.35 -6.17
N CYS A 18 7.73 1.32 -6.43
CA CYS A 18 6.33 1.28 -6.01
C CYS A 18 5.42 1.07 -7.21
N ASP A 19 4.63 0.02 -7.15
CA ASP A 19 3.53 -0.18 -8.08
C ASP A 19 2.48 0.91 -7.88
N LYS A 20 2.01 1.44 -8.99
CA LYS A 20 0.92 2.39 -9.00
C LYS A 20 -0.32 1.73 -9.57
N ASN A 21 -1.32 1.56 -8.71
CA ASN A 21 -2.56 0.95 -9.08
C ASN A 21 -3.51 1.98 -9.72
N THR A 22 -4.31 1.50 -10.64
CA THR A 22 -5.37 2.34 -11.23
C THR A 22 -6.55 2.45 -10.27
N THR A 23 -7.41 3.46 -10.47
CA THR A 23 -8.68 3.58 -9.76
C THR A 23 -9.50 2.29 -9.83
N TYR A 24 -9.44 1.59 -10.96
CA TYR A 24 -10.11 0.29 -11.11
C TYR A 24 -9.59 -0.74 -10.10
N HIS A 25 -8.29 -0.85 -9.90
CA HIS A 25 -7.70 -1.78 -8.94
C HIS A 25 -8.04 -1.41 -7.51
N HIS A 26 -8.01 -0.12 -7.16
CA HIS A 26 -8.44 0.35 -5.84
C HIS A 26 -9.89 0.02 -5.54
N LEU A 27 -10.78 0.06 -6.54
CA LEU A 27 -12.19 -0.27 -6.39
C LEU A 27 -12.52 -1.77 -6.50
N ASN A 28 -11.59 -2.58 -6.98
CA ASN A 28 -11.83 -3.99 -7.28
C ASN A 28 -10.78 -4.94 -6.66
N ASN A 29 -10.10 -4.50 -5.63
CA ASN A 29 -9.15 -5.35 -4.91
C ASN A 29 -9.85 -6.48 -4.12
N PRO A 30 -9.12 -7.48 -3.63
CA PRO A 30 -9.69 -8.61 -2.90
C PRO A 30 -10.53 -8.21 -1.69
N VAL A 31 -10.11 -7.20 -0.93
CA VAL A 31 -10.85 -6.72 0.26
C VAL A 31 -12.22 -6.20 -0.14
N ILE A 32 -12.30 -5.37 -1.17
CA ILE A 32 -13.58 -4.81 -1.65
C ILE A 32 -14.48 -5.90 -2.22
N ARG A 33 -13.91 -6.85 -2.96
CA ARG A 33 -14.68 -8.00 -3.48
C ARG A 33 -15.29 -8.83 -2.38
N ASP A 34 -14.54 -9.07 -1.31
CA ASP A 34 -15.04 -9.82 -0.15
C ASP A 34 -16.11 -9.02 0.60
N LEU A 35 -15.93 -7.72 0.80
CA LEU A 35 -16.95 -6.85 1.37
C LEU A 35 -18.26 -6.89 0.56
N PHE A 36 -18.19 -6.88 -0.77
CA PHE A 36 -19.36 -7.08 -1.62
C PHE A 36 -19.98 -8.47 -1.45
N ALA A 37 -19.18 -9.51 -1.35
CA ALA A 37 -19.67 -10.87 -1.15
C ALA A 37 -20.37 -11.06 0.22
N GLN A 38 -20.00 -10.26 1.21
CA GLN A 38 -20.59 -10.26 2.56
C GLN A 38 -21.78 -9.30 2.70
N HIS A 39 -22.00 -8.41 1.73
CA HIS A 39 -23.09 -7.44 1.77
C HIS A 39 -24.46 -8.13 1.90
N GLY A 40 -25.25 -7.66 2.84
CA GLY A 40 -26.58 -8.22 3.15
C GLY A 40 -26.56 -9.56 3.89
N LYS A 41 -25.38 -10.05 4.30
CA LYS A 41 -25.22 -11.28 5.08
C LYS A 41 -24.69 -10.98 6.47
N THR A 42 -23.44 -10.56 6.54
CA THR A 42 -22.73 -10.27 7.79
C THR A 42 -22.56 -8.78 8.03
N LEU A 43 -22.60 -7.98 6.97
CA LEU A 43 -22.46 -6.53 7.00
C LEU A 43 -23.23 -5.86 5.86
N ASN A 44 -23.41 -4.55 5.96
CA ASN A 44 -23.89 -3.72 4.89
C ASN A 44 -22.73 -2.89 4.33
N PHE A 45 -22.19 -3.32 3.21
CA PHE A 45 -21.14 -2.58 2.53
C PHE A 45 -21.75 -1.38 1.80
N VAL A 46 -21.36 -0.17 2.20
CA VAL A 46 -21.93 1.08 1.69
C VAL A 46 -21.22 1.56 0.44
N GLY A 47 -19.90 1.39 0.39
CA GLY A 47 -19.11 1.81 -0.77
C GLY A 47 -17.65 2.07 -0.43
N VAL A 48 -16.96 2.72 -1.36
CA VAL A 48 -15.53 3.05 -1.28
C VAL A 48 -15.36 4.56 -1.40
N ILE A 49 -14.57 5.14 -0.51
CA ILE A 49 -14.13 6.52 -0.58
C ILE A 49 -12.67 6.49 -1.09
N ILE A 50 -12.44 7.11 -2.24
CA ILE A 50 -11.09 7.29 -2.75
C ILE A 50 -10.63 8.71 -2.40
N THR A 51 -9.50 8.80 -1.71
CA THR A 51 -8.86 10.05 -1.36
C THR A 51 -7.60 10.27 -2.20
N ASN A 52 -7.21 11.53 -2.36
CA ASN A 52 -5.96 11.85 -3.01
C ASN A 52 -4.83 11.92 -1.98
N GLU A 53 -3.72 11.31 -2.30
CA GLU A 53 -2.47 11.47 -1.53
C GLU A 53 -1.81 12.80 -1.90
N ASN A 54 -2.26 13.86 -1.27
CA ASN A 54 -1.79 15.21 -1.57
C ASN A 54 -0.36 15.43 -1.06
N VAL A 55 0.39 16.30 -1.73
CA VAL A 55 1.75 16.65 -1.32
C VAL A 55 1.76 17.62 -0.14
N TYR A 56 0.84 18.59 -0.15
CA TYR A 56 0.77 19.61 0.88
C TYR A 56 -0.07 19.20 2.07
N LEU A 57 0.44 19.43 3.26
CA LEU A 57 -0.22 19.08 4.52
C LEU A 57 -1.66 19.65 4.62
N ALA A 58 -1.85 20.90 4.23
CA ALA A 58 -3.18 21.54 4.25
C ALA A 58 -4.20 20.81 3.36
N ASP A 59 -3.75 20.25 2.23
CA ASP A 59 -4.60 19.48 1.33
C ASP A 59 -4.89 18.10 1.88
N LYS A 60 -3.91 17.45 2.54
CA LYS A 60 -4.10 16.20 3.28
C LYS A 60 -5.13 16.37 4.39
N MET A 61 -4.99 17.44 5.17
CA MET A 61 -5.93 17.79 6.25
C MET A 61 -7.34 17.95 5.71
N ARG A 62 -7.51 18.70 4.63
CA ARG A 62 -8.82 18.93 4.00
C ARG A 62 -9.42 17.64 3.44
N SER A 63 -8.61 16.81 2.75
CA SER A 63 -9.05 15.52 2.21
C SER A 63 -9.56 14.60 3.31
N SER A 64 -8.82 14.46 4.39
CA SER A 64 -9.20 13.63 5.54
C SER A 64 -10.39 14.20 6.33
N ASP A 65 -10.57 15.53 6.36
CA ASP A 65 -11.78 16.15 6.93
C ASP A 65 -13.03 15.75 6.14
N TRP A 66 -12.95 15.76 4.81
CA TRP A 66 -14.06 15.36 3.97
C TRP A 66 -14.36 13.86 4.06
N SER A 67 -13.35 13.00 4.08
CA SER A 67 -13.52 11.55 4.24
C SER A 67 -14.25 11.22 5.55
N SER A 68 -13.76 11.79 6.65
CA SER A 68 -14.37 11.56 7.97
C SER A 68 -15.79 12.10 8.06
N LYS A 69 -16.04 13.26 7.45
CA LYS A 69 -17.37 13.87 7.41
C LYS A 69 -18.35 13.01 6.58
N LEU A 70 -17.88 12.44 5.49
CA LEU A 70 -18.68 11.56 4.68
C LEU A 70 -19.04 10.27 5.42
N CYS A 71 -18.08 9.69 6.14
CA CYS A 71 -18.34 8.53 7.01
C CYS A 71 -19.42 8.85 8.08
N GLU A 72 -19.33 10.01 8.71
CA GLU A 72 -20.32 10.49 9.68
C GLU A 72 -21.71 10.65 9.06
N TRP A 73 -21.81 11.32 7.90
CA TRP A 73 -23.09 11.57 7.22
C TRP A 73 -23.75 10.30 6.67
N LEU A 74 -22.95 9.33 6.28
CA LEU A 74 -23.46 8.02 5.85
C LEU A 74 -23.85 7.12 7.02
N GLY A 75 -23.54 7.53 8.26
CA GLY A 75 -23.87 6.76 9.45
C GLY A 75 -23.16 5.43 9.51
N LEU A 76 -21.87 5.41 9.15
CA LEU A 76 -21.09 4.18 9.11
C LEU A 76 -20.74 3.71 10.52
N ASP A 77 -20.79 2.41 10.76
CA ASP A 77 -20.31 1.78 11.99
C ASP A 77 -18.79 1.54 11.96
N GLY A 78 -18.25 1.29 10.76
CA GLY A 78 -16.83 1.00 10.58
C GLY A 78 -16.30 1.39 9.19
N ALA A 79 -14.99 1.57 9.11
CA ALA A 79 -14.27 1.84 7.89
C ALA A 79 -12.94 1.08 7.86
N ILE A 80 -12.59 0.54 6.72
CA ILE A 80 -11.26 0.02 6.43
C ILE A 80 -10.48 1.13 5.75
N VAL A 81 -9.32 1.46 6.29
CA VAL A 81 -8.43 2.51 5.75
C VAL A 81 -7.17 1.86 5.22
N SER A 82 -6.87 2.11 3.97
CA SER A 82 -5.66 1.61 3.32
C SER A 82 -4.99 2.70 2.50
N GLN A 83 -3.76 2.47 2.11
CA GLN A 83 -2.96 3.44 1.35
C GLN A 83 -2.22 2.75 0.21
N GLU A 84 -1.68 3.56 -0.70
CA GLU A 84 -0.71 3.17 -1.70
C GLU A 84 0.61 3.90 -1.43
N GLY A 85 1.67 3.14 -1.13
CA GLY A 85 3.01 3.68 -0.86
C GLY A 85 3.33 3.90 0.61
N PHE A 86 4.53 4.43 0.85
CA PHE A 86 5.11 4.67 2.18
C PHE A 86 5.46 6.14 2.37
N GLY A 87 5.69 6.51 3.63
CA GLY A 87 6.16 7.83 4.02
C GLY A 87 5.08 8.90 3.87
N ASN A 88 5.04 9.61 2.76
CA ASN A 88 4.04 10.65 2.54
C ASN A 88 2.59 10.17 2.62
N PRO A 89 2.20 8.99 2.07
CA PRO A 89 0.88 8.41 2.27
C PRO A 89 0.54 8.01 3.70
N ASP A 90 1.53 7.70 4.55
CA ASP A 90 1.28 7.32 5.94
C ASP A 90 0.59 8.45 6.72
N THR A 91 0.94 9.68 6.42
CA THR A 91 0.27 10.86 6.99
C THR A 91 -1.22 10.89 6.63
N ASP A 92 -1.58 10.59 5.37
CA ASP A 92 -2.98 10.51 4.95
C ASP A 92 -3.70 9.35 5.63
N LEU A 93 -3.05 8.19 5.72
CA LEU A 93 -3.58 6.99 6.38
C LEU A 93 -3.96 7.28 7.84
N ILE A 94 -3.00 7.79 8.60
CA ILE A 94 -3.19 8.07 10.02
C ILE A 94 -4.16 9.23 10.26
N MET A 95 -4.14 10.27 9.42
CA MET A 95 -5.12 11.36 9.51
C MET A 95 -6.55 10.87 9.24
N ASN A 96 -6.75 10.03 8.23
CA ASN A 96 -8.06 9.45 7.95
C ASN A 96 -8.52 8.59 9.13
N CYS A 97 -7.69 7.67 9.61
CA CYS A 97 -7.98 6.84 10.78
C CYS A 97 -8.42 7.70 11.98
N LYS A 98 -7.59 8.63 12.41
CA LYS A 98 -7.83 9.50 13.56
C LYS A 98 -9.11 10.31 13.44
N LYS A 99 -9.36 10.91 12.28
CA LYS A 99 -10.52 11.78 12.09
C LYS A 99 -11.81 10.97 11.96
N ILE A 100 -11.77 9.80 11.35
CA ILE A 100 -12.92 8.89 11.26
C ILE A 100 -13.26 8.34 12.66
N GLU A 101 -12.28 7.90 13.44
CA GLU A 101 -12.47 7.50 14.83
C GLU A 101 -13.01 8.64 15.68
N GLY A 102 -12.56 9.87 15.45
CA GLY A 102 -13.07 11.07 16.12
C GLY A 102 -14.55 11.38 15.80
N LYS A 103 -15.13 10.73 14.78
CA LYS A 103 -16.56 10.77 14.44
C LYS A 103 -17.36 9.59 15.03
N GLY A 104 -16.71 8.72 15.79
CA GLY A 104 -17.34 7.55 16.39
C GLY A 104 -17.41 6.33 15.45
N VAL A 105 -16.83 6.41 14.27
CA VAL A 105 -16.76 5.31 13.32
C VAL A 105 -15.49 4.51 13.57
N LYS A 106 -15.61 3.20 13.79
CA LYS A 106 -14.47 2.34 14.07
C LYS A 106 -13.63 2.12 12.82
N THR A 107 -12.31 2.11 12.99
CA THR A 107 -11.40 1.91 11.87
C THR A 107 -10.54 0.67 12.01
N VAL A 108 -10.23 0.06 10.88
CA VAL A 108 -9.19 -0.95 10.73
C VAL A 108 -8.25 -0.48 9.62
N ILE A 109 -6.97 -0.42 9.92
CA ILE A 109 -5.94 -0.10 8.94
C ILE A 109 -5.49 -1.38 8.26
N ILE A 110 -5.39 -1.35 6.93
CA ILE A 110 -4.68 -2.35 6.15
C ILE A 110 -3.48 -1.66 5.53
N THR A 111 -2.29 -2.13 5.86
CA THR A 111 -1.05 -1.56 5.37
C THR A 111 -0.03 -2.65 5.06
N ASP A 112 0.91 -2.31 4.20
CA ASP A 112 2.11 -3.10 3.98
C ASP A 112 3.15 -2.65 5.00
N GLU A 113 3.31 -3.44 6.05
CA GLU A 113 4.26 -3.13 7.10
C GLU A 113 5.68 -3.47 6.66
N TYR A 114 6.46 -2.46 6.40
CA TYR A 114 7.85 -2.57 6.02
C TYR A 114 8.75 -2.50 7.27
N ALA A 115 8.77 -3.59 8.01
CA ALA A 115 9.39 -3.61 9.35
C ALA A 115 10.89 -3.96 9.37
N GLY A 116 11.58 -3.92 8.24
CA GLY A 116 12.98 -4.35 8.11
C GLY A 116 13.12 -5.88 8.11
N ARG A 117 14.33 -6.37 7.88
CA ARG A 117 14.60 -7.82 7.83
C ARG A 117 14.43 -8.53 9.17
N ASP A 118 14.64 -7.81 10.25
CA ASP A 118 14.49 -8.31 11.62
C ASP A 118 13.05 -8.16 12.14
N GLY A 119 12.16 -7.54 11.37
CA GLY A 119 10.79 -7.27 11.76
C GLY A 119 10.63 -6.27 12.90
N ALA A 120 11.67 -5.54 13.25
CA ALA A 120 11.72 -4.68 14.43
C ALA A 120 11.72 -3.19 14.11
N SER A 121 11.87 -2.81 12.85
CA SER A 121 11.86 -1.41 12.41
C SER A 121 10.43 -0.90 12.32
N GLN A 122 10.24 0.37 12.68
CA GLN A 122 8.95 1.04 12.46
C GLN A 122 8.76 1.27 10.97
N SER A 123 7.67 0.77 10.41
CA SER A 123 7.38 0.88 8.99
C SER A 123 6.58 2.12 8.63
N LEU A 124 5.65 2.54 9.47
CA LEU A 124 4.84 3.73 9.26
C LEU A 124 5.58 4.98 9.74
N ALA A 125 5.61 6.02 8.90
CA ALA A 125 6.22 7.30 9.22
C ALA A 125 5.44 8.07 10.28
N ASP A 126 4.12 7.89 10.34
CA ASP A 126 3.22 8.49 11.31
C ASP A 126 2.53 7.41 12.16
N ALA A 127 2.25 7.74 13.41
CA ALA A 127 1.49 6.89 14.32
C ALA A 127 0.53 7.72 15.19
N ASP A 128 -0.61 7.13 15.55
CA ASP A 128 -1.58 7.74 16.48
C ASP A 128 -2.24 6.63 17.31
N ALA A 129 -2.62 6.95 18.54
CA ALA A 129 -3.29 6.01 19.43
C ALA A 129 -4.65 5.51 18.90
N ALA A 130 -5.27 6.25 17.97
CA ALA A 130 -6.49 5.82 17.31
C ALA A 130 -6.26 4.63 16.36
N ALA A 131 -5.05 4.45 15.85
CA ALA A 131 -4.67 3.33 15.00
C ALA A 131 -4.40 2.05 15.84
N ASN A 132 -5.44 1.55 16.48
CA ASN A 132 -5.36 0.42 17.41
C ASN A 132 -5.77 -0.94 16.81
N ALA A 133 -6.21 -0.95 15.57
CA ALA A 133 -6.55 -2.14 14.80
C ALA A 133 -5.85 -2.08 13.44
N VAL A 134 -4.82 -2.90 13.29
CA VAL A 134 -3.97 -2.91 12.09
C VAL A 134 -3.86 -4.33 11.56
N VAL A 135 -4.12 -4.50 10.29
CA VAL A 135 -3.87 -5.73 9.54
C VAL A 135 -2.72 -5.46 8.58
N THR A 136 -1.68 -6.25 8.69
CA THR A 136 -0.55 -6.17 7.76
C THR A 136 -0.69 -7.23 6.68
N GLY A 137 -0.44 -6.86 5.43
CA GLY A 137 -0.49 -7.76 4.27
C GLY A 137 0.68 -8.74 4.19
N GLY A 138 1.57 -8.70 5.15
CA GLY A 138 2.82 -9.41 5.20
C GLY A 138 4.01 -8.45 5.20
N ASN A 139 5.15 -8.97 5.58
CA ASN A 139 6.38 -8.21 5.61
C ASN A 139 7.01 -8.19 4.21
N ALA A 140 6.99 -7.07 3.54
CA ALA A 140 7.65 -6.89 2.23
C ALA A 140 9.17 -7.18 2.28
N ASN A 141 9.76 -7.19 3.46
CA ASN A 141 11.16 -7.58 3.71
C ASN A 141 11.34 -9.08 3.98
N GLU A 142 10.27 -9.86 4.01
CA GLU A 142 10.43 -11.31 4.12
C GLU A 142 11.36 -11.82 3.01
N VAL A 143 12.37 -12.57 3.41
CA VAL A 143 13.33 -13.12 2.46
C VAL A 143 12.74 -14.35 1.79
N ILE A 144 12.66 -14.31 0.48
CA ILE A 144 12.18 -15.39 -0.36
C ILE A 144 13.31 -16.00 -1.18
N HIS A 145 13.15 -17.24 -1.55
CA HIS A 145 14.06 -17.98 -2.42
C HIS A 145 13.38 -18.25 -3.76
N LEU A 146 13.87 -17.61 -4.80
CA LEU A 146 13.41 -17.83 -6.16
C LEU A 146 14.33 -18.89 -6.81
N PRO A 147 13.77 -19.95 -7.38
CA PRO A 147 14.57 -20.97 -8.05
C PRO A 147 15.25 -20.37 -9.28
N LYS A 148 16.25 -21.05 -9.77
CA LYS A 148 16.86 -20.71 -11.06
C LYS A 148 15.78 -20.62 -12.14
N MET A 149 15.76 -19.50 -12.85
CA MET A 149 14.81 -19.25 -13.93
C MET A 149 15.24 -19.93 -15.21
N ASP A 150 14.30 -20.55 -15.91
CA ASP A 150 14.55 -21.12 -17.25
C ASP A 150 14.85 -20.04 -18.28
N LYS A 151 14.28 -18.84 -18.06
CA LYS A 151 14.46 -17.69 -18.92
C LYS A 151 14.52 -16.42 -18.09
N VAL A 152 15.57 -15.66 -18.28
CA VAL A 152 15.75 -14.33 -17.70
C VAL A 152 15.63 -13.29 -18.81
N ILE A 153 14.85 -12.24 -18.57
CA ILE A 153 14.78 -11.06 -19.41
C ILE A 153 15.49 -9.94 -18.65
N GLY A 154 16.63 -9.50 -19.15
CA GLY A 154 17.50 -8.55 -18.49
C GLY A 154 18.80 -9.19 -18.00
N TYR A 155 19.41 -8.58 -17.03
CA TYR A 155 20.71 -9.00 -16.49
C TYR A 155 20.52 -9.53 -15.07
N PRO A 156 20.78 -10.84 -14.81
CA PRO A 156 20.63 -11.41 -13.47
C PRO A 156 21.48 -10.70 -12.40
N GLU A 157 22.60 -10.13 -12.79
CA GLU A 157 23.54 -9.41 -11.93
C GLU A 157 22.92 -8.18 -11.26
N VAL A 158 21.83 -7.66 -11.82
CA VAL A 158 21.09 -6.55 -11.17
C VAL A 158 20.29 -7.01 -9.95
N ALA A 159 20.19 -8.31 -9.69
CA ALA A 159 19.49 -8.84 -8.52
C ALA A 159 20.02 -8.26 -7.19
N ASP A 160 21.28 -7.85 -7.15
CA ASP A 160 21.90 -7.27 -5.95
C ASP A 160 21.51 -5.79 -5.71
N ILE A 161 21.00 -5.11 -6.74
CA ILE A 161 20.74 -3.66 -6.69
C ILE A 161 19.29 -3.25 -6.94
N ILE A 162 18.42 -4.20 -7.30
CA ILE A 162 16.98 -3.91 -7.45
C ILE A 162 16.31 -3.75 -6.10
N ALA A 163 15.10 -3.19 -6.10
CA ALA A 163 14.30 -3.11 -4.88
C ALA A 163 14.06 -4.53 -4.31
N GLY A 164 14.43 -4.74 -3.05
CA GLY A 164 14.40 -6.06 -2.41
C GLY A 164 15.66 -6.90 -2.62
N GLY A 165 16.57 -6.45 -3.47
CA GLY A 165 17.89 -7.07 -3.63
C GLY A 165 18.90 -6.62 -2.56
N PHE A 166 19.95 -7.39 -2.40
CA PHE A 166 21.06 -7.09 -1.51
C PHE A 166 22.31 -7.82 -2.00
N ASP A 167 23.46 -7.44 -1.46
CA ASP A 167 24.74 -8.06 -1.82
C ASP A 167 24.67 -9.59 -1.64
N GLY A 168 24.95 -10.32 -2.71
CA GLY A 168 24.82 -11.77 -2.77
C GLY A 168 23.40 -12.30 -3.02
N SER A 169 22.47 -11.49 -3.48
CA SER A 169 21.13 -11.96 -3.88
C SER A 169 21.21 -13.02 -4.98
N LEU A 170 22.04 -12.83 -6.00
CA LEU A 170 22.26 -13.83 -7.05
C LEU A 170 23.18 -14.92 -6.53
N GLN A 171 22.70 -16.16 -6.50
CA GLN A 171 23.44 -17.33 -6.05
C GLN A 171 24.24 -17.95 -7.19
N ALA A 172 25.27 -18.70 -6.83
CA ALA A 172 26.16 -19.36 -7.80
C ALA A 172 25.45 -20.37 -8.73
N ASP A 173 24.34 -20.94 -8.29
CA ASP A 173 23.51 -21.86 -9.08
C ASP A 173 22.51 -21.14 -10.01
N GLY A 174 22.44 -19.81 -9.92
CA GLY A 174 21.51 -18.97 -10.66
C GLY A 174 20.13 -18.79 -9.99
N SER A 175 19.96 -19.29 -8.77
CA SER A 175 18.80 -18.92 -7.94
C SER A 175 18.99 -17.52 -7.36
N ILE A 176 17.90 -16.92 -6.87
CA ILE A 176 17.92 -15.58 -6.30
C ILE A 176 17.31 -15.63 -4.89
N VAL A 177 18.02 -15.03 -3.94
CA VAL A 177 17.53 -14.78 -2.59
C VAL A 177 17.30 -13.28 -2.46
N ALA A 178 16.06 -12.88 -2.25
CA ALA A 178 15.69 -11.47 -2.21
C ALA A 178 14.51 -11.24 -1.26
N GLU A 179 14.22 -10.00 -0.97
CA GLU A 179 13.03 -9.65 -0.20
C GLU A 179 11.77 -9.77 -1.07
N LEU A 180 10.64 -10.11 -0.44
CA LEU A 180 9.36 -10.31 -1.13
C LEU A 180 8.96 -9.10 -2.01
N GLN A 181 9.36 -7.91 -1.65
CA GLN A 181 9.10 -6.70 -2.43
C GLN A 181 9.67 -6.75 -3.86
N VAL A 182 10.61 -7.63 -4.16
CA VAL A 182 11.12 -7.84 -5.53
C VAL A 182 10.01 -8.34 -6.47
N ILE A 183 9.01 -9.02 -5.93
CA ILE A 183 7.86 -9.55 -6.68
C ILE A 183 6.65 -8.66 -6.52
N THR A 184 6.32 -8.31 -5.26
CA THR A 184 5.05 -7.65 -4.94
C THR A 184 5.11 -6.14 -5.10
N GLY A 185 6.32 -5.57 -5.12
CA GLY A 185 6.48 -4.14 -4.91
C GLY A 185 6.11 -3.74 -3.48
N ALA A 186 6.60 -2.59 -3.06
CA ALA A 186 6.46 -2.12 -1.69
C ALA A 186 5.04 -1.63 -1.33
N THR A 187 4.08 -1.67 -2.23
CA THR A 187 2.76 -1.06 -2.04
C THR A 187 1.60 -1.98 -2.34
N ASN A 188 1.84 -3.27 -2.43
CA ASN A 188 0.78 -4.24 -2.69
C ASN A 188 0.13 -4.76 -1.39
N GLU A 189 -0.17 -3.85 -0.49
CA GLU A 189 -0.74 -4.10 0.83
C GLU A 189 -2.15 -4.70 0.78
N MET A 190 -2.83 -4.55 -0.34
CA MET A 190 -4.18 -5.08 -0.53
C MET A 190 -4.19 -6.56 -0.94
N GLY A 191 -3.06 -7.23 -0.89
CA GLY A 191 -2.92 -8.63 -1.23
C GLY A 191 -2.76 -8.84 -2.72
N PHE A 192 -3.67 -9.47 -3.37
CA PHE A 192 -3.53 -9.85 -4.75
C PHE A 192 -3.61 -8.68 -5.74
N ASN A 193 -2.51 -8.41 -6.39
CA ASN A 193 -2.49 -7.70 -7.65
C ASN A 193 -1.82 -8.63 -8.69
N PRO A 194 -2.38 -8.87 -9.87
CA PRO A 194 -1.72 -9.69 -10.89
C PRO A 194 -0.55 -8.94 -11.56
N LEU A 195 0.30 -8.39 -10.72
CA LEU A 195 1.52 -7.69 -11.11
C LEU A 195 2.64 -8.65 -11.44
N SER A 196 2.46 -9.88 -11.09
CA SER A 196 3.45 -10.86 -11.41
C SER A 196 3.71 -10.87 -12.92
N ALA A 197 4.95 -10.78 -13.28
CA ALA A 197 5.40 -11.21 -14.55
C ALA A 197 4.82 -12.61 -14.83
N ARG A 198 3.93 -12.69 -15.77
CA ARG A 198 3.50 -13.94 -16.34
C ARG A 198 4.54 -14.42 -17.34
#